data_806b13cf91c00a6722c369ccc92350b2
#
_entry.id   806b13cf91c00a6722c369ccc92350b2
#
_cell.length_a   1.000
_cell.length_b   1.000
_cell.length_c   1.000
_cell.angle_alpha   90.00
_cell.angle_beta   90.00
_cell.angle_gamma   90.00
#
_symmetry.space_group_name_H-M   'P 1'
#
loop_
_entity.id
_entity.type
_entity.pdbx_description
1 polymer ?
#
loop_
_entity_poly.entity_id
_entity_poly.type
_entity_poly.pdbx_seq_one_letter_code
_entity_poly.pdbx_strand_id
1 'polypeptide(L)'
;MDDENNYFFDIDEEHEEKRSFVVICYDIQNNKRRYRFSKFLEHYAIRVQLSVFEAELSPKTYKELVAGIDRFTNEDDSIRLYRIGGGREVQSWGKDSGSKIEEVVII
;
A
#
# COMPACT_ATOMS: atom_id res chain seq x y z
N MET A 1 11.86 22.06 -18.59
CA MET A 1 12.90 21.16 -18.29
C MET A 1 13.53 21.42 -16.97
N ASP A 2 13.94 22.58 -16.77
CA ASP A 2 14.54 22.89 -15.53
C ASP A 2 13.62 22.75 -14.36
N ASP A 3 12.40 23.07 -14.58
CA ASP A 3 11.44 22.90 -13.52
C ASP A 3 11.33 21.47 -13.13
N GLU A 4 11.39 20.64 -14.10
CA GLU A 4 11.36 19.24 -13.86
C GLU A 4 12.50 18.82 -12.99
N ASN A 5 13.66 19.33 -13.28
CA ASN A 5 14.83 18.96 -12.53
C ASN A 5 14.74 19.41 -11.09
N ASN A 6 14.30 20.60 -10.89
CA ASN A 6 14.19 21.11 -9.54
C ASN A 6 13.21 20.31 -8.74
N TYR A 7 12.09 20.05 -9.32
CA TYR A 7 11.09 19.27 -8.67
C TYR A 7 11.66 17.92 -8.29
N PHE A 8 12.40 17.36 -9.19
CA PHE A 8 12.98 16.07 -9.01
C PHE A 8 13.94 16.03 -7.85
N PHE A 9 14.75 17.02 -7.75
CA PHE A 9 15.72 17.09 -6.68
C PHE A 9 15.07 17.08 -5.31
N ASP A 10 14.12 17.92 -5.14
CA ASP A 10 13.48 18.04 -3.86
C ASP A 10 12.87 16.72 -3.44
N ILE A 11 12.24 16.08 -4.38
CA ILE A 11 11.58 14.85 -4.08
C ILE A 11 12.57 13.76 -3.76
N ASP A 12 13.62 13.72 -4.53
CA ASP A 12 14.62 12.69 -4.36
C ASP A 12 15.25 12.73 -3.00
N GLU A 13 15.63 13.89 -2.57
CA GLU A 13 16.27 13.99 -1.29
C GLU A 13 15.43 13.43 -0.20
N GLU A 14 14.16 13.74 -0.27
CA GLU A 14 13.29 13.29 0.75
C GLU A 14 13.07 11.81 0.67
N HIS A 15 12.85 11.33 -0.51
CA HIS A 15 12.44 9.95 -0.69
C HIS A 15 13.54 8.96 -0.43
N GLU A 16 14.72 9.30 -0.84
CA GLU A 16 15.82 8.37 -0.72
C GLU A 16 16.05 7.93 0.69
N GLU A 17 15.75 8.78 1.61
CA GLU A 17 16.05 8.43 2.97
C GLU A 17 14.99 7.60 3.63
N LYS A 18 13.76 7.64 3.11
CA LYS A 18 12.69 7.06 3.88
C LYS A 18 11.73 6.20 3.10
N ARG A 19 12.13 5.78 1.95
CA ARG A 19 11.24 4.93 1.17
C ARG A 19 11.01 3.61 1.84
N SER A 20 9.83 3.09 1.64
CA SER A 20 9.45 1.80 2.16
C SER A 20 8.97 0.92 1.04
N PHE A 21 9.23 -0.35 1.18
CA PHE A 21 8.69 -1.34 0.27
C PHE A 21 7.36 -1.82 0.85
N VAL A 22 6.35 -1.88 0.02
CA VAL A 22 5.00 -2.17 0.46
C VAL A 22 4.40 -3.28 -0.37
N VAL A 23 3.72 -4.20 0.32
CA VAL A 23 2.99 -5.26 -0.36
C VAL A 23 1.55 -5.16 0.09
N ILE A 24 0.62 -5.11 -0.86
CA ILE A 24 -0.81 -5.04 -0.56
C ILE A 24 -1.48 -6.29 -1.10
N CYS A 25 -2.17 -7.01 -0.22
CA CYS A 25 -2.93 -8.20 -0.59
C CYS A 25 -4.37 -7.96 -0.26
N TYR A 26 -5.28 -8.47 -1.07
CA TYR A 26 -6.68 -8.26 -0.75
C TYR A 26 -7.54 -9.41 -1.24
N ASP A 27 -8.69 -9.52 -0.59
CA ASP A 27 -9.70 -10.49 -0.94
C ASP A 27 -11.02 -9.73 -0.89
N ILE A 28 -11.48 -9.30 -2.03
CA ILE A 28 -12.70 -8.51 -2.16
C ILE A 28 -13.66 -9.29 -3.02
N GLN A 29 -14.77 -9.71 -2.43
CA GLN A 29 -15.71 -10.59 -3.10
C GLN A 29 -16.55 -9.88 -4.16
N ASN A 30 -16.89 -8.65 -3.92
CA ASN A 30 -17.72 -7.91 -4.86
C ASN A 30 -16.88 -7.52 -6.08
N ASN A 31 -17.34 -7.92 -7.25
CA ASN A 31 -16.57 -7.70 -8.48
C ASN A 31 -16.31 -6.24 -8.78
N LYS A 32 -17.30 -5.40 -8.59
CA LYS A 32 -17.14 -3.99 -8.89
C LYS A 32 -16.16 -3.33 -7.93
N ARG A 33 -16.29 -3.64 -6.65
CA ARG A 33 -15.36 -3.07 -5.68
C ARG A 33 -13.96 -3.57 -5.91
N ARG A 34 -13.83 -4.85 -6.22
CA ARG A 34 -12.51 -5.42 -6.49
C ARG A 34 -11.85 -4.70 -7.67
N TYR A 35 -12.61 -4.47 -8.71
CA TYR A 35 -12.08 -3.79 -9.88
C TYR A 35 -11.66 -2.36 -9.52
N ARG A 36 -12.52 -1.63 -8.84
CA ARG A 36 -12.21 -0.26 -8.46
C ARG A 36 -11.00 -0.18 -7.57
N PHE A 37 -10.88 -1.12 -6.65
CA PHE A 37 -9.75 -1.14 -5.74
C PHE A 37 -8.46 -1.39 -6.51
N SER A 38 -8.47 -2.31 -7.44
CA SER A 38 -7.27 -2.58 -8.21
C SER A 38 -6.88 -1.36 -9.04
N LYS A 39 -7.86 -0.65 -9.58
CA LYS A 39 -7.56 0.56 -10.35
C LYS A 39 -6.98 1.64 -9.45
N PHE A 40 -7.50 1.74 -8.25
CA PHE A 40 -6.95 2.68 -7.29
C PHE A 40 -5.50 2.32 -6.97
N LEU A 41 -5.21 1.06 -6.74
CA LEU A 41 -3.86 0.65 -6.41
C LEU A 41 -2.88 0.89 -7.54
N GLU A 42 -3.34 0.84 -8.77
CA GLU A 42 -2.47 1.06 -9.92
C GLU A 42 -1.86 2.45 -9.93
N HIS A 43 -2.42 3.38 -9.19
CA HIS A 43 -1.84 4.71 -9.08
C HIS A 43 -0.60 4.72 -8.20
N TYR A 44 -0.39 3.68 -7.41
CA TYR A 44 0.69 3.64 -6.44
C TYR A 44 1.60 2.46 -6.61
N ALA A 45 1.14 1.39 -7.23
CA ALA A 45 1.80 0.12 -7.13
C ALA A 45 1.66 -0.67 -8.42
N ILE A 46 2.39 -1.76 -8.48
CA ILE A 46 2.39 -2.63 -9.64
C ILE A 46 1.80 -3.97 -9.23
N ARG A 47 0.90 -4.48 -10.05
CA ARG A 47 0.30 -5.77 -9.78
C ARG A 47 1.32 -6.87 -10.05
N VAL A 48 1.56 -7.73 -9.07
CA VAL A 48 2.48 -8.83 -9.24
C VAL A 48 1.79 -10.17 -9.21
N GLN A 49 0.59 -10.19 -8.64
CA GLN A 49 -0.27 -11.37 -8.65
C GLN A 49 -1.68 -10.85 -8.74
N LEU A 50 -2.63 -11.75 -8.94
CA LEU A 50 -4.01 -11.34 -9.17
C LEU A 50 -4.51 -10.34 -8.15
N SER A 51 -4.25 -10.59 -6.88
CA SER A 51 -4.71 -9.72 -5.80
C SER A 51 -3.54 -9.27 -4.93
N VAL A 52 -2.38 -9.05 -5.54
CA VAL A 52 -1.20 -8.63 -4.80
C VAL A 52 -0.49 -7.54 -5.59
N PHE A 53 -0.21 -6.45 -4.91
CA PHE A 53 0.50 -5.32 -5.50
C PHE A 53 1.74 -5.00 -4.68
N GLU A 54 2.74 -4.47 -5.33
CA GLU A 54 3.99 -4.07 -4.67
C GLU A 54 4.37 -2.67 -5.08
N ALA A 55 5.00 -1.96 -4.17
CA ALA A 55 5.42 -0.59 -4.45
C ALA A 55 6.55 -0.16 -3.54
N GLU A 56 7.29 0.83 -3.98
CA GLU A 56 8.27 1.52 -3.15
C GLU A 56 7.76 2.93 -3.02
N LEU A 57 7.49 3.35 -1.80
CA LEU A 57 6.80 4.61 -1.58
C LEU A 57 7.51 5.51 -0.60
N SER A 58 7.41 6.81 -0.85
CA SER A 58 7.86 7.79 0.10
C SER A 58 6.87 7.85 1.25
N PRO A 59 7.25 8.45 2.36
CA PRO A 59 6.32 8.57 3.48
C PRO A 59 5.03 9.29 3.11
N LYS A 60 5.13 10.31 2.30
CA LYS A 60 3.95 11.06 1.90
C LYS A 60 2.99 10.21 1.09
N THR A 61 3.54 9.53 0.09
CA THR A 61 2.71 8.72 -0.79
C THR A 61 2.13 7.53 -0.03
N TYR A 62 2.91 7.00 0.91
CA TYR A 62 2.43 5.91 1.74
C TYR A 62 1.19 6.34 2.52
N LYS A 63 1.23 7.54 3.09
CA LYS A 63 0.09 8.03 3.85
C LYS A 63 -1.13 8.21 2.96
N GLU A 64 -0.90 8.68 1.75
CA GLU A 64 -2.01 8.84 0.80
C GLU A 64 -2.64 7.51 0.47
N LEU A 65 -1.80 6.52 0.27
CA LEU A 65 -2.29 5.19 -0.05
C LEU A 65 -3.13 4.64 1.09
N VAL A 66 -2.62 4.73 2.31
CA VAL A 66 -3.34 4.21 3.47
C VAL A 66 -4.68 4.91 3.64
N ALA A 67 -4.69 6.23 3.49
CA ALA A 67 -5.93 6.98 3.61
C ALA A 67 -6.92 6.57 2.54
N GLY A 68 -6.43 6.29 1.34
CA GLY A 68 -7.29 5.85 0.26
C GLY A 68 -7.88 4.49 0.52
N ILE A 69 -7.08 3.58 1.06
CA ILE A 69 -7.58 2.24 1.38
C ILE A 69 -8.72 2.34 2.39
N ASP A 70 -8.58 3.22 3.37
CA ASP A 70 -9.64 3.41 4.34
C ASP A 70 -10.96 3.72 3.67
N ARG A 71 -10.94 4.52 2.63
CA ARG A 71 -12.16 4.91 1.96
C ARG A 71 -12.76 3.80 1.12
N PHE A 72 -11.96 2.87 0.69
CA PHE A 72 -12.43 1.79 -0.15
C PHE A 72 -12.98 0.61 0.65
N THR A 73 -12.57 0.49 1.88
CA THR A 73 -12.81 -0.74 2.62
C THR A 73 -14.26 -0.89 3.02
N ASN A 74 -14.73 -2.12 2.94
CA ASN A 74 -16.04 -2.52 3.37
C ASN A 74 -15.83 -3.65 4.36
N GLU A 75 -16.75 -3.81 5.30
CA GLU A 75 -16.49 -4.79 6.34
C GLU A 75 -16.49 -6.23 5.85
N ASP A 76 -16.99 -6.46 4.67
CA ASP A 76 -16.95 -7.82 4.11
C ASP A 76 -15.65 -8.11 3.38
N ASP A 77 -14.83 -7.11 3.20
CA ASP A 77 -13.59 -7.26 2.46
C ASP A 77 -12.45 -7.56 3.41
N SER A 78 -11.33 -7.98 2.82
CA SER A 78 -10.11 -8.20 3.59
C SER A 78 -8.97 -7.57 2.81
N ILE A 79 -8.28 -6.62 3.42
CA ILE A 79 -7.16 -5.95 2.79
C ILE A 79 -6.03 -5.92 3.79
N ARG A 80 -4.84 -6.29 3.34
CA ARG A 80 -3.66 -6.26 4.20
C ARG A 80 -2.54 -5.55 3.50
N LEU A 81 -1.79 -4.78 4.27
CA LEU A 81 -0.64 -4.06 3.77
C LEU A 81 0.54 -4.38 4.65
N TYR A 82 1.63 -4.79 4.04
CA TYR A 82 2.87 -5.09 4.73
C TYR A 82 3.90 -4.06 4.31
N ARG A 83 4.51 -3.43 5.29
CA ARG A 83 5.50 -2.40 5.03
C ARG A 83 6.84 -2.84 5.56
N ILE A 84 7.85 -2.75 4.73
CA ILE A 84 9.19 -3.18 5.06
C ILE A 84 10.16 -2.06 4.74
N GLY A 85 11.11 -1.82 5.62
CA GLY A 85 12.03 -0.71 5.43
C GLY A 85 11.45 0.51 6.10
N GLY A 86 12.22 1.20 6.89
CA GLY A 86 11.71 2.30 7.67
C GLY A 86 10.88 1.80 8.83
N GLY A 87 11.07 0.55 9.20
CA GLY A 87 10.28 -0.07 10.23
C GLY A 87 9.45 -1.18 9.63
N ARG A 88 8.82 -1.95 10.45
CA ARG A 88 7.95 -3.02 10.00
C ARG A 88 6.57 -2.74 10.49
N GLU A 89 5.63 -2.97 9.62
CA GLU A 89 4.27 -2.62 9.96
C GLU A 89 3.32 -3.48 9.16
N VAL A 90 2.26 -3.93 9.80
CA VAL A 90 1.21 -4.64 9.11
C VAL A 90 -0.07 -3.96 9.45
N GLN A 91 -0.83 -3.58 8.44
CA GLN A 91 -2.13 -2.99 8.63
C GLN A 91 -3.17 -3.84 7.96
N SER A 92 -4.34 -3.92 8.54
CA SER A 92 -5.41 -4.70 7.95
C SER A 92 -6.71 -3.94 8.05
N TRP A 93 -7.56 -4.15 7.08
CA TRP A 93 -8.85 -3.48 6.98
C TRP A 93 -9.92 -4.51 6.65
N GLY A 94 -11.15 -4.15 6.95
CA GLY A 94 -12.26 -5.00 6.63
C GLY A 94 -12.51 -5.99 7.74
N LYS A 95 -12.92 -7.19 7.37
CA LYS A 95 -13.34 -8.16 8.37
C LYS A 95 -12.18 -8.63 9.24
N ASP A 96 -10.96 -8.44 8.80
CA ASP A 96 -9.80 -8.80 9.59
C ASP A 96 -9.18 -7.61 10.28
N SER A 97 -9.88 -6.50 10.27
CA SER A 97 -9.36 -5.28 10.85
C SER A 97 -9.05 -5.50 12.31
N GLY A 98 -7.88 -5.03 12.73
CA GLY A 98 -7.49 -5.19 14.11
C GLY A 98 -6.78 -6.48 14.42
N SER A 99 -6.77 -7.40 13.49
CA SER A 99 -6.03 -8.64 13.68
C SER A 99 -4.55 -8.33 13.66
N LYS A 100 -3.82 -9.01 14.51
CA LYS A 100 -2.40 -8.81 14.55
C LYS A 100 -1.69 -10.12 14.34
N ILE A 101 -0.56 -10.03 13.73
CA ILE A 101 0.32 -11.18 13.64
C ILE A 101 1.14 -11.14 14.89
N GLU A 102 0.74 -11.92 15.85
CA GLU A 102 1.42 -11.90 17.12
C GLU A 102 2.65 -12.70 17.10
N GLU A 103 2.66 -13.65 16.23
CA GLU A 103 3.76 -14.55 16.22
C GLU A 103 4.01 -14.93 14.80
N VAL A 104 5.21 -14.71 14.36
CA VAL A 104 5.58 -15.09 13.03
C VAL A 104 6.26 -16.42 13.12
N VAL A 105 5.63 -17.41 12.57
CA VAL A 105 6.23 -18.73 12.54
C VAL A 105 6.92 -18.85 11.22
N ILE A 106 8.22 -18.93 11.28
CA ILE A 106 8.99 -19.08 10.08
C ILE A 106 9.41 -20.52 10.01
N ILE A 107 8.97 -21.12 8.98
CA ILE A 107 9.20 -22.54 8.82
C ILE A 107 10.26 -22.80 7.82
#